data_b9d611a7914a0fa6d723cfe4f6e94667
#
_entry.id   b9d611a7914a0fa6d723cfe4f6e94667
#
_cell.length_a   1.000
_cell.length_b   1.000
_cell.length_c   1.000
_cell.angle_alpha   90.00
_cell.angle_beta   90.00
_cell.angle_gamma   90.00
#
_symmetry.space_group_name_H-M   'P 1'
#
loop_
_entity.id
_entity.type
_entity.pdbx_description
1 polymer ?
#
loop_
_entity_poly.entity_id
_entity_poly.type
_entity_poly.pdbx_seq_one_letter_code
_entity_poly.pdbx_strand_id
1 'polypeptide(L)'
;YGTTIAAKLLGQLESFLGRISPHFHKPVARFIGDMVYGIMVEKDVKLSSVVRALKEKTTPKKVEDRLSRMLSADGLEAGLHRFIASEGAKRVHRDTLVILDPSDVQKPYAKKMEYLAKVWDGSKGEVGDNLGFWGCMAVACESGGRRPVPLHFRLWSADSPGFVSENEEVKSIVDGITEHTKKRGVFVYDRGGDNIELYRHFLEKGLDFIVRLKERYVRSWKRNVMCGELAWECRMRYREVVKFDHHGKERRVTIEFGVVPVRLPDIPDRLLHMVVVRGFGQRPMMLLTTLAKTTTREALWQVVEGYITRWRVEDTIRHVKQSYSIEDMRLFK
;
A
#
# COMPACT_ATOMS: atom_id res chain seq x y z
N TYR A 1 23.32 26.73 9.54
CA TYR A 1 22.51 25.77 8.74
C TYR A 1 21.79 24.74 9.62
N GLY A 2 22.41 24.15 10.66
CA GLY A 2 21.80 23.12 11.52
C GLY A 2 20.60 23.60 12.34
N THR A 3 20.66 24.81 12.88
CA THR A 3 19.58 25.41 13.69
C THR A 3 18.31 25.69 12.88
N THR A 4 18.44 26.10 11.62
CA THR A 4 17.30 26.37 10.72
C THR A 4 16.56 25.08 10.32
N ILE A 5 17.30 23.99 10.07
CA ILE A 5 16.70 22.68 9.74
C ILE A 5 15.99 22.09 10.96
N ALA A 6 16.62 22.12 12.13
CA ALA A 6 16.02 21.65 13.37
C ALA A 6 14.73 22.42 13.72
N ALA A 7 14.74 23.76 13.63
CA ALA A 7 13.56 24.58 13.85
C ALA A 7 12.42 24.23 12.87
N LYS A 8 12.74 24.02 11.59
CA LYS A 8 11.74 23.61 10.58
C LYS A 8 11.13 22.24 10.87
N LEU A 9 11.95 21.26 11.26
CA LEU A 9 11.48 19.93 11.63
C LEU A 9 10.59 19.97 12.87
N LEU A 10 11.00 20.74 13.88
CA LEU A 10 10.20 20.93 15.09
C LEU A 10 8.85 21.57 14.78
N GLY A 11 8.81 22.64 13.99
CA GLY A 11 7.57 23.27 13.56
C GLY A 11 6.66 22.34 12.75
N GLN A 12 7.22 21.45 11.93
CA GLN A 12 6.45 20.41 11.22
C GLN A 12 5.84 19.39 12.20
N LEU A 13 6.62 18.96 13.20
CA LEU A 13 6.16 18.04 14.24
C LEU A 13 5.05 18.69 15.06
N GLU A 14 5.23 19.92 15.53
CA GLU A 14 4.21 20.67 16.27
C GLU A 14 2.92 20.84 15.47
N SER A 15 3.02 21.20 14.19
CA SER A 15 1.87 21.30 13.28
C SER A 15 1.14 19.95 13.12
N PHE A 16 1.88 18.84 13.00
CA PHE A 16 1.30 17.52 12.94
C PHE A 16 0.59 17.17 14.24
N LEU A 17 1.25 17.37 15.38
CA LEU A 17 0.70 17.07 16.70
C LEU A 17 -0.53 17.96 17.01
N GLY A 18 -0.53 19.19 16.59
CA GLY A 18 -1.70 20.09 16.71
C GLY A 18 -2.93 19.57 15.96
N ARG A 19 -2.74 18.90 14.82
CA ARG A 19 -3.85 18.28 14.06
C ARG A 19 -4.34 16.98 14.65
N ILE A 20 -3.45 16.14 15.17
CA ILE A 20 -3.82 14.81 15.68
C ILE A 20 -4.35 14.87 17.12
N SER A 21 -3.81 15.75 17.95
CA SER A 21 -4.16 15.82 19.38
C SER A 21 -5.65 15.99 19.69
N PRO A 22 -6.44 16.78 18.93
CA PRO A 22 -7.87 16.91 19.18
C PRO A 22 -8.68 15.61 19.04
N HIS A 23 -8.12 14.60 18.38
CA HIS A 23 -8.77 13.30 18.17
C HIS A 23 -8.57 12.33 19.33
N PHE A 24 -7.77 12.70 20.36
CA PHE A 24 -7.39 11.80 21.44
C PHE A 24 -7.45 12.49 22.80
N HIS A 25 -7.62 11.71 23.87
CA HIS A 25 -7.45 12.21 25.23
C HIS A 25 -5.98 12.61 25.48
N LYS A 26 -5.76 13.60 26.36
CA LYS A 26 -4.43 14.14 26.65
C LYS A 26 -3.32 13.09 26.86
N PRO A 27 -3.52 12.01 27.65
CA PRO A 27 -2.48 10.99 27.84
C PRO A 27 -2.09 10.28 26.54
N VAL A 28 -3.08 9.94 25.70
CA VAL A 28 -2.85 9.29 24.39
C VAL A 28 -2.21 10.26 23.43
N ALA A 29 -2.67 11.52 23.36
CA ALA A 29 -2.06 12.54 22.51
C ALA A 29 -0.58 12.78 22.89
N ARG A 30 -0.26 12.84 24.20
CA ARG A 30 1.11 12.92 24.68
C ARG A 30 1.92 11.69 24.24
N PHE A 31 1.37 10.49 24.43
CA PHE A 31 2.01 9.25 24.00
C PHE A 31 2.35 9.26 22.50
N ILE A 32 1.39 9.68 21.64
CA ILE A 32 1.63 9.82 20.19
C ILE A 32 2.78 10.79 19.92
N GLY A 33 2.81 11.92 20.61
CA GLY A 33 3.90 12.90 20.51
C GLY A 33 5.25 12.32 20.91
N ASP A 34 5.32 11.65 22.07
CA ASP A 34 6.52 10.99 22.58
C ASP A 34 7.05 9.94 21.57
N MET A 35 6.14 9.11 21.01
CA MET A 35 6.49 8.08 20.04
C MET A 35 6.99 8.68 18.73
N VAL A 36 6.26 9.64 18.14
CA VAL A 36 6.66 10.27 16.88
C VAL A 36 8.02 10.97 17.03
N TYR A 37 8.21 11.73 18.11
CA TYR A 37 9.48 12.38 18.39
C TYR A 37 10.62 11.37 18.55
N GLY A 38 10.44 10.35 19.39
CA GLY A 38 11.46 9.36 19.67
C GLY A 38 11.85 8.54 18.44
N ILE A 39 10.86 8.11 17.63
CA ILE A 39 11.09 7.40 16.37
C ILE A 39 11.84 8.28 15.36
N MET A 40 11.50 9.56 15.25
CA MET A 40 12.20 10.48 14.36
C MET A 40 13.67 10.68 14.74
N VAL A 41 13.96 10.76 16.06
CA VAL A 41 15.32 10.98 16.57
C VAL A 41 16.19 9.74 16.43
N GLU A 42 15.68 8.59 16.89
CA GLU A 42 16.44 7.34 16.95
C GLU A 42 16.37 6.53 15.63
N LYS A 43 15.40 6.83 14.75
CA LYS A 43 15.07 6.02 13.56
C LYS A 43 14.79 4.55 13.91
N ASP A 44 14.18 4.33 15.07
CA ASP A 44 13.89 3.00 15.60
C ASP A 44 12.54 3.04 16.33
N VAL A 45 11.68 2.05 16.05
CA VAL A 45 10.34 1.93 16.68
C VAL A 45 10.36 1.24 18.04
N LYS A 46 11.50 0.72 18.49
CA LYS A 46 11.62 0.05 19.80
C LYS A 46 11.40 1.04 20.94
N LEU A 47 10.57 0.65 21.92
CA LEU A 47 10.28 1.52 23.06
C LEU A 47 11.55 1.95 23.81
N SER A 48 12.52 1.05 23.98
CA SER A 48 13.79 1.36 24.62
C SER A 48 14.60 2.44 23.89
N SER A 49 14.49 2.51 22.57
CA SER A 49 15.12 3.56 21.77
C SER A 49 14.38 4.89 21.94
N VAL A 50 13.05 4.86 21.83
CA VAL A 50 12.21 6.05 22.09
C VAL A 50 12.48 6.63 23.48
N VAL A 51 12.54 5.78 24.51
CA VAL A 51 12.86 6.22 25.89
C VAL A 51 14.18 6.99 25.98
N ARG A 52 15.22 6.53 25.28
CA ARG A 52 16.52 7.24 25.24
C ARG A 52 16.41 8.63 24.61
N ALA A 53 15.60 8.76 23.55
CA ALA A 53 15.39 10.04 22.89
C ALA A 53 14.67 11.07 23.76
N LEU A 54 13.72 10.61 24.60
CA LEU A 54 12.88 11.50 25.41
C LEU A 54 13.65 12.22 26.52
N LYS A 55 14.76 11.65 27.03
CA LYS A 55 15.62 12.23 28.07
C LYS A 55 14.85 12.74 29.29
N GLU A 56 13.80 12.03 29.72
CA GLU A 56 13.00 12.40 30.88
C GLU A 56 13.79 12.25 32.19
N LYS A 57 13.46 13.06 33.19
CA LYS A 57 14.07 12.96 34.53
C LYS A 57 13.72 11.66 35.29
N THR A 58 12.69 10.96 34.84
CA THR A 58 12.23 9.69 35.37
C THR A 58 13.14 8.54 34.90
N THR A 59 13.20 7.45 35.67
CA THR A 59 14.02 6.28 35.30
C THR A 59 13.53 5.70 33.96
N PRO A 60 14.44 5.25 33.08
CA PRO A 60 14.10 4.70 31.77
C PRO A 60 13.02 3.60 31.83
N LYS A 61 13.09 2.71 32.80
CA LYS A 61 12.11 1.63 33.01
C LYS A 61 10.69 2.17 33.23
N LYS A 62 10.52 3.20 34.07
CA LYS A 62 9.20 3.80 34.34
C LYS A 62 8.63 4.48 33.06
N VAL A 63 9.49 5.09 32.24
CA VAL A 63 9.07 5.69 30.98
C VAL A 63 8.64 4.59 30.00
N GLU A 64 9.41 3.51 29.87
CA GLU A 64 9.08 2.36 29.03
C GLU A 64 7.75 1.72 29.44
N ASP A 65 7.53 1.48 30.74
CA ASP A 65 6.29 0.93 31.28
C ASP A 65 5.08 1.85 31.00
N ARG A 66 5.29 3.18 31.04
CA ARG A 66 4.26 4.15 30.67
C ARG A 66 3.92 4.05 29.18
N LEU A 67 4.91 4.03 28.31
CA LEU A 67 4.71 3.92 26.86
C LEU A 67 4.06 2.58 26.49
N SER A 68 4.53 1.48 27.10
CA SER A 68 3.96 0.15 26.88
C SER A 68 2.47 0.07 27.22
N ARG A 69 2.06 0.64 28.37
CA ARG A 69 0.64 0.70 28.74
C ARG A 69 -0.18 1.53 27.78
N MET A 70 0.37 2.60 27.23
CA MET A 70 -0.33 3.44 26.24
C MET A 70 -0.49 2.77 24.89
N LEU A 71 0.37 1.84 24.51
CA LEU A 71 0.17 1.03 23.28
C LEU A 71 -1.12 0.20 23.32
N SER A 72 -1.55 -0.20 24.51
CA SER A 72 -2.78 -0.97 24.72
C SER A 72 -3.98 -0.07 25.04
N ALA A 73 -3.89 1.25 24.81
CA ALA A 73 -4.99 2.16 25.09
C ALA A 73 -6.17 1.92 24.10
N ASP A 74 -7.37 1.82 24.67
CA ASP A 74 -8.57 1.63 23.89
C ASP A 74 -8.75 2.72 22.84
N GLY A 75 -9.07 2.30 21.62
CA GLY A 75 -9.34 3.20 20.50
C GLY A 75 -8.10 3.87 19.88
N LEU A 76 -6.88 3.59 20.34
CA LEU A 76 -5.64 4.17 19.79
C LEU A 76 -5.50 3.82 18.30
N GLU A 77 -5.52 2.54 17.96
CA GLU A 77 -5.35 2.07 16.59
C GLU A 77 -6.45 2.62 15.67
N ALA A 78 -7.70 2.43 16.06
CA ALA A 78 -8.85 2.92 15.28
C ALA A 78 -8.84 4.45 15.11
N GLY A 79 -8.43 5.19 16.15
CA GLY A 79 -8.26 6.65 16.09
C GLY A 79 -7.16 7.09 15.14
N LEU A 80 -6.01 6.41 15.18
CA LEU A 80 -4.89 6.67 14.25
C LEU A 80 -5.29 6.38 12.81
N HIS A 81 -5.93 5.24 12.55
CA HIS A 81 -6.41 4.89 11.20
C HIS A 81 -7.40 5.92 10.67
N ARG A 82 -8.41 6.33 11.46
CA ARG A 82 -9.36 7.38 11.06
C ARG A 82 -8.68 8.70 10.77
N PHE A 83 -7.75 9.13 11.62
CA PHE A 83 -7.00 10.36 11.40
C PHE A 83 -6.19 10.31 10.11
N ILE A 84 -5.38 9.25 9.89
CA ILE A 84 -4.54 9.09 8.71
C ILE A 84 -5.40 9.05 7.44
N ALA A 85 -6.47 8.24 7.44
CA ALA A 85 -7.38 8.13 6.31
C ALA A 85 -8.08 9.47 6.00
N SER A 86 -8.53 10.21 7.01
CA SER A 86 -9.20 11.50 6.82
C SER A 86 -8.24 12.58 6.29
N GLU A 87 -7.01 12.64 6.80
CA GLU A 87 -5.99 13.58 6.32
C GLU A 87 -5.52 13.23 4.90
N GLY A 88 -5.28 11.94 4.65
CA GLY A 88 -4.90 11.46 3.32
C GLY A 88 -6.01 11.69 2.28
N ALA A 89 -7.27 11.46 2.65
CA ALA A 89 -8.42 11.64 1.76
C ALA A 89 -8.59 13.08 1.23
N LYS A 90 -8.08 14.08 1.95
CA LYS A 90 -8.04 15.48 1.48
C LYS A 90 -7.20 15.66 0.21
N ARG A 91 -6.28 14.73 -0.05
CA ARG A 91 -5.40 14.72 -1.23
C ARG A 91 -5.90 13.79 -2.35
N VAL A 92 -7.01 13.10 -2.13
CA VAL A 92 -7.56 12.16 -3.12
C VAL A 92 -8.59 12.86 -3.99
N HIS A 93 -8.27 13.03 -5.25
CA HIS A 93 -9.13 13.50 -6.33
C HIS A 93 -9.62 12.30 -7.15
N ARG A 94 -10.41 12.56 -8.20
CA ARG A 94 -11.00 11.50 -9.03
C ARG A 94 -9.94 10.60 -9.68
N ASP A 95 -8.86 11.20 -10.16
CA ASP A 95 -7.81 10.51 -10.92
C ASP A 95 -6.57 10.16 -10.06
N THR A 96 -6.62 10.44 -8.75
CA THR A 96 -5.56 10.09 -7.81
C THR A 96 -5.50 8.57 -7.67
N LEU A 97 -4.32 7.99 -7.76
CA LEU A 97 -4.10 6.57 -7.57
C LEU A 97 -4.18 6.22 -6.08
N VAL A 98 -4.96 5.22 -5.73
CA VAL A 98 -5.00 4.57 -4.42
C VAL A 98 -4.29 3.24 -4.56
N ILE A 99 -3.01 3.21 -4.21
CA ILE A 99 -2.16 2.05 -4.43
C ILE A 99 -2.21 1.16 -3.21
N LEU A 100 -2.59 -0.10 -3.41
CA LEU A 100 -2.59 -1.16 -2.42
C LEU A 100 -1.36 -2.04 -2.63
N ASP A 101 -0.57 -2.23 -1.58
CA ASP A 101 0.64 -3.05 -1.66
C ASP A 101 0.75 -3.95 -0.42
N PRO A 102 0.33 -5.22 -0.55
CA PRO A 102 0.56 -6.23 0.48
C PRO A 102 2.05 -6.54 0.60
N SER A 103 2.49 -6.73 1.82
CA SER A 103 3.88 -7.05 2.12
C SER A 103 3.97 -7.87 3.40
N ASP A 104 4.93 -8.77 3.47
CA ASP A 104 5.29 -9.46 4.69
C ASP A 104 6.06 -8.53 5.65
N VAL A 105 5.91 -8.76 6.94
CA VAL A 105 6.74 -8.19 8.00
C VAL A 105 7.36 -9.35 8.74
N GLN A 106 8.57 -9.73 8.34
CA GLN A 106 9.28 -10.86 8.92
C GLN A 106 9.74 -10.55 10.34
N LYS A 107 9.73 -11.57 11.18
CA LYS A 107 10.16 -11.51 12.59
C LYS A 107 11.22 -12.58 12.86
N PRO A 108 12.40 -12.52 12.24
CA PRO A 108 13.37 -13.62 12.22
C PRO A 108 13.87 -14.02 13.62
N TYR A 109 13.81 -13.10 14.59
CA TYR A 109 14.28 -13.34 15.95
C TYR A 109 13.16 -13.51 16.97
N ALA A 110 11.89 -13.42 16.57
CA ALA A 110 10.75 -13.56 17.48
C ALA A 110 10.27 -15.03 17.48
N LYS A 111 10.29 -15.67 18.67
CA LYS A 111 9.82 -17.05 18.83
C LYS A 111 8.55 -17.17 19.67
N LYS A 112 8.16 -16.10 20.39
CA LYS A 112 7.09 -16.13 21.39
C LYS A 112 6.09 -14.97 21.23
N MET A 113 6.11 -14.26 20.09
CA MET A 113 5.05 -13.29 19.79
C MET A 113 3.76 -14.05 19.49
N GLU A 114 2.63 -13.51 19.95
CA GLU A 114 1.31 -14.06 19.64
C GLU A 114 1.04 -14.00 18.14
N TYR A 115 0.39 -14.99 17.62
CA TYR A 115 -0.09 -15.06 16.23
C TYR A 115 1.01 -14.93 15.16
N LEU A 116 2.23 -15.39 15.43
CA LEU A 116 3.26 -15.48 14.39
C LEU A 116 2.89 -16.58 13.40
N ALA A 117 2.59 -16.21 12.18
CA ALA A 117 2.31 -17.14 11.08
C ALA A 117 3.50 -17.28 10.13
N LYS A 118 3.51 -18.35 9.34
CA LYS A 118 4.45 -18.46 8.22
C LYS A 118 4.12 -17.41 7.16
N VAL A 119 5.12 -16.66 6.73
CA VAL A 119 5.00 -15.65 5.69
C VAL A 119 5.83 -16.00 4.46
N TRP A 120 5.44 -15.45 3.33
CA TRP A 120 6.16 -15.63 2.08
C TRP A 120 7.53 -14.96 2.15
N ASP A 121 8.58 -15.69 1.78
CA ASP A 121 9.91 -15.10 1.60
C ASP A 121 10.05 -14.61 0.15
N GLY A 122 9.85 -13.33 -0.06
CA GLY A 122 9.97 -12.72 -1.38
C GLY A 122 11.37 -12.84 -2.00
N SER A 123 12.41 -13.06 -1.19
CA SER A 123 13.79 -13.26 -1.66
C SER A 123 14.02 -14.66 -2.22
N LYS A 124 13.33 -15.66 -1.67
CA LYS A 124 13.41 -17.05 -2.07
C LYS A 124 12.29 -17.49 -3.00
N GLY A 125 11.19 -16.75 -3.04
CA GLY A 125 10.02 -17.06 -3.85
C GLY A 125 9.20 -18.26 -3.33
N GLU A 126 9.26 -18.54 -2.03
CA GLU A 126 8.55 -19.66 -1.38
C GLU A 126 8.05 -19.28 0.02
N VAL A 127 7.08 -20.02 0.53
CA VAL A 127 6.72 -19.98 1.95
C VAL A 127 7.81 -20.69 2.73
N GLY A 128 8.70 -19.94 3.35
CA GLY A 128 9.80 -20.45 4.15
C GLY A 128 9.42 -20.73 5.61
N ASP A 129 10.44 -21.00 6.44
CA ASP A 129 10.28 -21.12 7.88
C ASP A 129 10.23 -19.75 8.60
N ASN A 130 10.22 -18.67 7.84
CA ASN A 130 10.16 -17.33 8.37
C ASN A 130 8.79 -17.06 8.98
N LEU A 131 8.79 -16.70 10.27
CA LEU A 131 7.59 -16.28 10.98
C LEU A 131 7.44 -14.76 10.90
N GLY A 132 6.19 -14.31 10.85
CA GLY A 132 5.89 -12.89 10.77
C GLY A 132 4.42 -12.58 10.68
N PHE A 133 4.13 -11.44 10.08
CA PHE A 133 2.79 -10.95 9.81
C PHE A 133 2.68 -10.53 8.35
N TRP A 134 1.50 -10.63 7.81
CA TRP A 134 1.16 -9.94 6.59
C TRP A 134 0.70 -8.53 6.90
N GLY A 135 0.93 -7.62 5.98
CA GLY A 135 0.41 -6.27 6.06
C GLY A 135 0.06 -5.73 4.69
N CYS A 136 -0.81 -4.73 4.65
CA CYS A 136 -1.08 -3.97 3.46
C CYS A 136 -0.96 -2.49 3.76
N MET A 137 -0.13 -1.81 2.98
CA MET A 137 -0.06 -0.36 2.97
C MET A 137 -0.90 0.17 1.82
N ALA A 138 -1.76 1.13 2.13
CA ALA A 138 -2.49 1.89 1.13
C ALA A 138 -2.02 3.35 1.12
N VAL A 139 -1.69 3.85 -0.06
CA VAL A 139 -1.25 5.24 -0.23
C VAL A 139 -1.94 5.91 -1.41
N ALA A 140 -2.15 7.22 -1.29
CA ALA A 140 -2.55 8.07 -2.42
C ALA A 140 -1.32 8.62 -3.14
N CYS A 141 -1.33 8.59 -4.46
CA CYS A 141 -0.27 9.16 -5.29
C CYS A 141 -0.85 9.71 -6.60
N GLU A 142 -0.40 10.88 -7.04
CA GLU A 142 -0.72 11.38 -8.38
C GLU A 142 -0.02 10.49 -9.44
N SER A 143 -0.67 10.29 -10.58
CA SER A 143 -0.07 9.58 -11.71
C SER A 143 1.24 10.23 -12.11
N GLY A 144 2.29 9.45 -12.29
CA GLY A 144 3.65 9.96 -12.50
C GLY A 144 4.28 10.61 -11.25
N GLY A 145 3.57 10.73 -10.13
CA GLY A 145 4.01 11.36 -8.88
C GLY A 145 5.11 10.58 -8.14
N ARG A 146 5.79 11.28 -7.22
CA ARG A 146 6.89 10.72 -6.41
C ARG A 146 6.68 10.85 -4.90
N ARG A 147 5.54 11.40 -4.46
CA ARG A 147 5.26 11.67 -3.05
C ARG A 147 3.95 11.00 -2.65
N PRO A 148 4.00 9.71 -2.29
CA PRO A 148 2.84 9.02 -1.80
C PRO A 148 2.41 9.57 -0.44
N VAL A 149 1.11 9.65 -0.22
CA VAL A 149 0.49 10.06 1.04
C VAL A 149 -0.17 8.82 1.65
N PRO A 150 0.17 8.43 2.90
CA PRO A 150 -0.44 7.27 3.53
C PRO A 150 -1.94 7.47 3.72
N LEU A 151 -2.71 6.43 3.42
CA LEU A 151 -4.15 6.35 3.64
C LEU A 151 -4.50 5.34 4.71
N HIS A 152 -3.84 4.19 4.70
CA HIS A 152 -4.10 3.10 5.61
C HIS A 152 -2.88 2.17 5.71
N PHE A 153 -2.71 1.55 6.88
CA PHE A 153 -1.77 0.46 7.09
C PHE A 153 -2.40 -0.54 8.04
N ARG A 154 -2.44 -1.81 7.66
CA ARG A 154 -2.99 -2.88 8.48
C ARG A 154 -2.08 -4.09 8.47
N LEU A 155 -1.90 -4.68 9.65
CA LEU A 155 -1.24 -5.97 9.82
C LEU A 155 -2.29 -7.03 10.16
N TRP A 156 -2.05 -8.26 9.71
CA TRP A 156 -2.85 -9.43 10.06
C TRP A 156 -1.99 -10.68 10.11
N SER A 157 -2.53 -11.73 10.73
CA SER A 157 -1.92 -13.05 10.75
C SER A 157 -2.97 -14.10 10.45
N ALA A 158 -2.59 -15.12 9.70
CA ALA A 158 -3.45 -16.27 9.45
C ALA A 158 -3.76 -17.07 10.73
N ASP A 159 -2.90 -16.95 11.75
CA ASP A 159 -3.07 -17.64 13.04
C ASP A 159 -3.86 -16.80 14.06
N SER A 160 -4.29 -15.58 13.70
CA SER A 160 -5.05 -14.74 14.63
C SER A 160 -6.52 -15.17 14.72
N PRO A 161 -7.14 -15.11 15.92
CA PRO A 161 -8.56 -15.32 16.06
C PRO A 161 -9.36 -14.32 15.21
N GLY A 162 -10.33 -14.83 14.47
CA GLY A 162 -11.19 -14.00 13.62
C GLY A 162 -10.61 -13.67 12.24
N PHE A 163 -9.40 -14.13 11.90
CA PHE A 163 -8.92 -14.05 10.53
C PHE A 163 -9.78 -14.92 9.61
N VAL A 164 -10.26 -14.37 8.52
CA VAL A 164 -11.08 -15.08 7.52
C VAL A 164 -10.27 -15.35 6.27
N SER A 165 -9.73 -14.32 5.65
CA SER A 165 -8.86 -14.41 4.47
C SER A 165 -8.16 -13.08 4.19
N GLU A 166 -7.06 -13.12 3.43
CA GLU A 166 -6.41 -11.92 2.91
C GLU A 166 -7.37 -11.03 2.12
N ASN A 167 -8.27 -11.64 1.34
CA ASN A 167 -9.23 -10.88 0.55
C ASN A 167 -10.17 -10.06 1.44
N GLU A 168 -10.63 -10.61 2.57
CA GLU A 168 -11.48 -9.87 3.52
C GLU A 168 -10.70 -8.74 4.20
N GLU A 169 -9.41 -8.94 4.52
CA GLU A 169 -8.57 -7.88 5.04
C GLU A 169 -8.40 -6.74 4.03
N VAL A 170 -8.13 -7.06 2.76
CA VAL A 170 -8.01 -6.07 1.68
C VAL A 170 -9.34 -5.36 1.42
N LYS A 171 -10.47 -6.06 1.39
CA LYS A 171 -11.80 -5.45 1.25
C LYS A 171 -12.08 -4.47 2.39
N SER A 172 -11.75 -4.83 3.63
CA SER A 172 -11.90 -3.96 4.80
C SER A 172 -11.06 -2.67 4.66
N ILE A 173 -9.84 -2.77 4.14
CA ILE A 173 -8.99 -1.60 3.85
C ILE A 173 -9.62 -0.71 2.78
N VAL A 174 -10.10 -1.31 1.68
CA VAL A 174 -10.78 -0.60 0.59
C VAL A 174 -12.00 0.14 1.11
N ASP A 175 -12.79 -0.49 1.98
CA ASP A 175 -13.99 0.08 2.57
C ASP A 175 -13.67 1.28 3.46
N GLY A 176 -12.69 1.12 4.36
CA GLY A 176 -12.25 2.21 5.22
C GLY A 176 -11.73 3.44 4.43
N ILE A 177 -10.98 3.20 3.35
CA ILE A 177 -10.53 4.28 2.47
C ILE A 177 -11.70 4.93 1.74
N THR A 178 -12.60 4.12 1.19
CA THR A 178 -13.74 4.57 0.39
C THR A 178 -14.70 5.47 1.18
N GLU A 179 -14.89 5.17 2.46
CA GLU A 179 -15.67 5.99 3.37
C GLU A 179 -15.13 7.43 3.46
N HIS A 180 -13.82 7.58 3.61
CA HIS A 180 -13.19 8.90 3.73
C HIS A 180 -13.00 9.61 2.39
N THR A 181 -12.70 8.88 1.32
CA THR A 181 -12.51 9.45 -0.02
C THR A 181 -13.81 9.71 -0.78
N LYS A 182 -14.95 9.27 -0.26
CA LYS A 182 -16.27 9.35 -0.93
C LYS A 182 -16.20 8.74 -2.34
N LYS A 183 -15.63 7.55 -2.45
CA LYS A 183 -15.43 6.78 -3.69
C LYS A 183 -14.55 7.47 -4.75
N ARG A 184 -13.77 8.48 -4.37
CA ARG A 184 -12.79 9.09 -5.26
C ARG A 184 -11.49 8.27 -5.28
N GLY A 185 -10.77 8.38 -6.39
CA GLY A 185 -9.51 7.71 -6.63
C GLY A 185 -9.66 6.43 -7.46
N VAL A 186 -8.53 5.99 -7.98
CA VAL A 186 -8.40 4.78 -8.81
C VAL A 186 -7.57 3.76 -8.02
N PHE A 187 -8.15 2.63 -7.66
CA PHE A 187 -7.45 1.59 -6.94
C PHE A 187 -6.46 0.86 -7.84
N VAL A 188 -5.19 0.81 -7.44
CA VAL A 188 -4.13 0.14 -8.20
C VAL A 188 -3.56 -1.00 -7.39
N TYR A 189 -3.54 -2.20 -7.97
CA TYR A 189 -3.07 -3.39 -7.30
C TYR A 189 -2.21 -4.25 -8.24
N ASP A 190 -1.28 -4.98 -7.67
CA ASP A 190 -0.43 -5.90 -8.41
C ASP A 190 -1.15 -7.22 -8.76
N ARG A 191 -0.40 -8.27 -9.11
CA ARG A 191 -0.95 -9.59 -9.40
C ARG A 191 -1.69 -10.24 -8.22
N GLY A 192 -1.41 -9.83 -6.99
CA GLY A 192 -2.13 -10.28 -5.80
C GLY A 192 -3.61 -9.90 -5.85
N GLY A 193 -3.91 -8.75 -6.45
CA GLY A 193 -5.27 -8.25 -6.64
C GLY A 193 -6.08 -8.94 -7.75
N ASP A 194 -5.49 -9.85 -8.54
CA ASP A 194 -6.21 -10.62 -9.55
C ASP A 194 -7.06 -11.73 -8.90
N ASN A 195 -8.15 -11.29 -8.28
CA ASN A 195 -9.10 -12.12 -7.56
C ASN A 195 -10.54 -11.70 -7.90
N ILE A 196 -11.40 -12.68 -8.15
CA ILE A 196 -12.77 -12.44 -8.57
C ILE A 196 -13.63 -11.74 -7.50
N GLU A 197 -13.41 -12.08 -6.23
CA GLU A 197 -14.13 -11.45 -5.11
C GLU A 197 -13.78 -9.97 -4.98
N LEU A 198 -12.51 -9.62 -5.16
CA LEU A 198 -12.07 -8.24 -5.13
C LEU A 198 -12.63 -7.43 -6.31
N TYR A 199 -12.69 -8.03 -7.52
CA TYR A 199 -13.33 -7.38 -8.67
C TYR A 199 -14.81 -7.13 -8.45
N ARG A 200 -15.54 -8.11 -7.89
CA ARG A 200 -16.95 -7.92 -7.50
C ARG A 200 -17.10 -6.77 -6.52
N HIS A 201 -16.27 -6.75 -5.49
CA HIS A 201 -16.28 -5.71 -4.46
C HIS A 201 -16.05 -4.31 -5.07
N PHE A 202 -15.05 -4.12 -5.92
CA PHE A 202 -14.83 -2.86 -6.61
C PHE A 202 -16.02 -2.45 -7.48
N LEU A 203 -16.56 -3.39 -8.26
CA LEU A 203 -17.65 -3.11 -9.20
C LEU A 203 -18.98 -2.82 -8.49
N GLU A 204 -19.31 -3.53 -7.43
CA GLU A 204 -20.50 -3.31 -6.60
C GLU A 204 -20.47 -1.94 -5.92
N LYS A 205 -19.31 -1.53 -5.47
CA LYS A 205 -19.10 -0.20 -4.87
C LYS A 205 -18.95 0.92 -5.90
N GLY A 206 -18.85 0.60 -7.18
CA GLY A 206 -18.66 1.56 -8.26
C GLY A 206 -17.29 2.24 -8.23
N LEU A 207 -16.24 1.52 -7.83
CA LEU A 207 -14.88 2.00 -7.74
C LEU A 207 -14.13 1.73 -9.04
N ASP A 208 -13.29 2.68 -9.43
CA ASP A 208 -12.38 2.51 -10.55
C ASP A 208 -11.10 1.80 -10.10
N PHE A 209 -10.56 0.92 -10.95
CA PHE A 209 -9.37 0.15 -10.63
C PHE A 209 -8.46 -0.12 -11.82
N ILE A 210 -7.19 -0.43 -11.51
CA ILE A 210 -6.16 -0.96 -12.40
C ILE A 210 -5.51 -2.14 -11.67
N VAL A 211 -5.70 -3.37 -12.16
CA VAL A 211 -5.13 -4.58 -11.55
C VAL A 211 -4.33 -5.35 -12.60
N ARG A 212 -3.12 -5.77 -12.25
CA ARG A 212 -2.33 -6.64 -13.12
C ARG A 212 -2.86 -8.06 -13.10
N LEU A 213 -3.23 -8.58 -14.26
CA LEU A 213 -3.70 -9.95 -14.40
C LEU A 213 -2.59 -11.00 -14.22
N LYS A 214 -2.95 -12.12 -13.62
CA LYS A 214 -2.31 -13.43 -13.79
C LYS A 214 -2.82 -14.06 -15.09
N GLU A 215 -2.31 -15.24 -15.40
CA GLU A 215 -2.85 -16.03 -16.50
C GLU A 215 -4.22 -16.59 -16.12
N ARG A 216 -5.27 -16.20 -16.86
CA ARG A 216 -6.64 -16.60 -16.61
C ARG A 216 -7.49 -16.55 -17.88
N TYR A 217 -8.63 -17.24 -17.86
CA TYR A 217 -9.62 -17.11 -18.91
C TYR A 217 -10.35 -15.76 -18.84
N VAL A 218 -10.50 -15.13 -19.99
CA VAL A 218 -11.34 -13.96 -20.20
C VAL A 218 -12.27 -14.22 -21.40
N ARG A 219 -13.41 -13.55 -21.44
CA ARG A 219 -14.34 -13.61 -22.56
C ARG A 219 -14.11 -12.40 -23.46
N SER A 220 -13.63 -12.65 -24.67
CA SER A 220 -13.50 -11.66 -25.72
C SER A 220 -14.46 -12.01 -26.85
N TRP A 221 -15.33 -11.07 -27.21
CA TRP A 221 -16.43 -11.31 -28.15
C TRP A 221 -17.30 -12.48 -27.70
N LYS A 222 -17.32 -13.59 -28.44
CA LYS A 222 -18.15 -14.78 -28.15
C LYS A 222 -17.34 -15.98 -27.66
N ARG A 223 -16.01 -15.87 -27.48
CA ARG A 223 -15.12 -16.97 -27.07
C ARG A 223 -14.46 -16.69 -25.72
N ASN A 224 -14.29 -17.76 -24.96
CA ASN A 224 -13.37 -17.75 -23.82
C ASN A 224 -11.96 -18.05 -24.32
N VAL A 225 -10.98 -17.28 -23.89
CA VAL A 225 -9.58 -17.37 -24.32
C VAL A 225 -8.68 -17.01 -23.16
N MET A 226 -7.48 -17.58 -23.13
CA MET A 226 -6.47 -17.18 -22.15
C MET A 226 -6.05 -15.72 -22.37
N CYS A 227 -5.98 -14.93 -21.33
CA CYS A 227 -5.66 -13.51 -21.45
C CYS A 227 -4.26 -13.29 -22.04
N GLY A 228 -3.30 -14.21 -21.81
CA GLY A 228 -1.99 -14.17 -22.42
C GLY A 228 -2.02 -14.33 -23.94
N GLU A 229 -2.81 -15.29 -24.47
CA GLU A 229 -3.00 -15.45 -25.91
C GLU A 229 -3.58 -14.18 -26.52
N LEU A 230 -4.65 -13.65 -25.92
CA LEU A 230 -5.30 -12.42 -26.34
C LEU A 230 -4.34 -11.22 -26.29
N ALA A 231 -3.43 -11.19 -25.34
CA ALA A 231 -2.41 -10.14 -25.24
C ALA A 231 -1.40 -10.20 -26.39
N TRP A 232 -1.05 -11.40 -26.88
CA TRP A 232 -0.18 -11.55 -28.05
C TRP A 232 -0.90 -11.16 -29.35
N GLU A 233 -2.20 -11.37 -29.45
CA GLU A 233 -3.02 -10.94 -30.58
C GLU A 233 -3.34 -9.43 -30.58
N CYS A 234 -3.14 -8.78 -29.42
CA CYS A 234 -3.50 -7.37 -29.28
C CYS A 234 -2.71 -6.45 -30.20
N ARG A 235 -3.43 -5.60 -30.95
CA ARG A 235 -2.81 -4.57 -31.78
C ARG A 235 -2.21 -3.47 -30.88
N MET A 236 -0.88 -3.32 -30.91
CA MET A 236 -0.19 -2.20 -30.28
C MET A 236 -0.39 -0.94 -31.10
N ARG A 237 -1.13 0.01 -30.52
CA ARG A 237 -1.50 1.27 -31.23
C ARG A 237 -0.55 2.41 -30.89
N TYR A 238 0.05 2.39 -29.71
CA TYR A 238 0.81 3.50 -29.17
C TYR A 238 2.16 3.02 -28.66
N ARG A 239 3.12 3.95 -28.67
CA ARG A 239 4.49 3.74 -28.18
C ARG A 239 4.89 4.89 -27.27
N GLU A 240 5.65 4.57 -26.22
CA GLU A 240 6.19 5.55 -25.29
C GLU A 240 7.57 5.14 -24.77
N VAL A 241 8.39 6.11 -24.37
CA VAL A 241 9.68 5.86 -23.72
C VAL A 241 9.56 6.14 -22.24
N VAL A 242 9.67 5.11 -21.44
CA VAL A 242 9.61 5.20 -19.97
C VAL A 242 11.03 5.20 -19.39
N LYS A 243 11.25 6.09 -18.43
CA LYS A 243 12.51 6.20 -17.71
C LYS A 243 12.37 5.57 -16.33
N PHE A 244 13.31 4.70 -15.97
CA PHE A 244 13.43 4.08 -14.66
C PHE A 244 14.80 4.38 -14.07
N ASP A 245 14.86 4.58 -12.76
CA ASP A 245 16.08 4.44 -12.00
C ASP A 245 16.30 2.95 -11.70
N HIS A 246 17.43 2.43 -12.08
CA HIS A 246 17.83 1.07 -11.76
C HIS A 246 19.25 1.12 -11.18
N HIS A 247 19.36 0.97 -9.87
CA HIS A 247 20.63 1.07 -9.12
C HIS A 247 21.37 2.38 -9.37
N GLY A 248 20.67 3.52 -9.34
CA GLY A 248 21.25 4.85 -9.55
C GLY A 248 21.61 5.18 -11.01
N LYS A 249 21.18 4.35 -11.97
CA LYS A 249 21.34 4.60 -13.41
C LYS A 249 20.01 4.76 -14.11
N GLU A 250 19.81 5.87 -14.81
CA GLU A 250 18.64 6.07 -15.66
C GLU A 250 18.67 5.04 -16.80
N ARG A 251 17.65 4.17 -16.84
CA ARG A 251 17.36 3.30 -17.96
C ARG A 251 16.16 3.80 -18.72
N ARG A 252 16.22 3.73 -20.05
CA ARG A 252 15.12 4.06 -20.95
C ARG A 252 14.62 2.78 -21.57
N VAL A 253 13.31 2.55 -21.47
CA VAL A 253 12.64 1.39 -22.07
C VAL A 253 11.56 1.91 -23.00
N THR A 254 11.59 1.49 -24.25
CA THR A 254 10.51 1.74 -25.18
C THR A 254 9.43 0.70 -24.94
N ILE A 255 8.22 1.15 -24.65
CA ILE A 255 7.05 0.29 -24.49
C ILE A 255 6.04 0.56 -25.59
N GLU A 256 5.29 -0.47 -25.94
CA GLU A 256 4.14 -0.40 -26.82
C GLU A 256 2.90 -0.83 -26.05
N PHE A 257 1.76 -0.19 -26.31
CA PHE A 257 0.53 -0.52 -25.63
C PHE A 257 -0.71 -0.43 -26.52
N GLY A 258 -1.68 -1.24 -26.17
CA GLY A 258 -2.98 -1.35 -26.83
C GLY A 258 -4.05 -1.79 -25.84
N VAL A 259 -5.27 -1.97 -26.30
CA VAL A 259 -6.40 -2.38 -25.46
C VAL A 259 -7.29 -3.38 -26.15
N VAL A 260 -7.83 -4.31 -25.37
CA VAL A 260 -8.84 -5.28 -25.79
C VAL A 260 -10.01 -5.21 -24.80
N PRO A 261 -11.26 -5.03 -25.28
CA PRO A 261 -12.43 -5.15 -24.41
C PRO A 261 -12.63 -6.61 -24.02
N VAL A 262 -12.83 -6.85 -22.74
CA VAL A 262 -12.99 -8.20 -22.16
C VAL A 262 -14.09 -8.23 -21.12
N ARG A 263 -14.57 -9.44 -20.82
CA ARG A 263 -15.40 -9.73 -19.66
C ARG A 263 -14.76 -10.86 -18.87
N LEU A 264 -14.95 -10.85 -17.57
CA LEU A 264 -14.58 -12.00 -16.75
C LEU A 264 -15.71 -13.04 -16.85
N PRO A 265 -15.40 -14.35 -17.01
CA PRO A 265 -16.42 -15.39 -17.05
C PRO A 265 -17.38 -15.35 -15.86
N ASP A 266 -16.82 -15.06 -14.67
CA ASP A 266 -17.57 -14.98 -13.41
C ASP A 266 -18.35 -13.67 -13.20
N ILE A 267 -18.14 -12.67 -14.10
CA ILE A 267 -18.82 -11.36 -14.09
C ILE A 267 -19.18 -11.00 -15.55
N PRO A 268 -20.05 -11.78 -16.20
CA PRO A 268 -20.28 -11.68 -17.65
C PRO A 268 -21.00 -10.38 -18.06
N ASP A 269 -21.72 -9.75 -17.15
CA ASP A 269 -22.53 -8.56 -17.42
C ASP A 269 -21.72 -7.26 -17.41
N ARG A 270 -20.46 -7.31 -16.98
CA ARG A 270 -19.60 -6.13 -16.89
C ARG A 270 -18.54 -6.14 -18.00
N LEU A 271 -18.57 -5.12 -18.84
CA LEU A 271 -17.51 -4.85 -19.80
C LEU A 271 -16.34 -4.19 -19.08
N LEU A 272 -15.18 -4.81 -19.19
CA LEU A 272 -13.90 -4.32 -18.69
C LEU A 272 -12.92 -4.16 -19.85
N HIS A 273 -11.80 -3.53 -19.61
CA HIS A 273 -10.76 -3.32 -20.60
C HIS A 273 -9.45 -3.93 -20.12
N MET A 274 -8.84 -4.73 -20.97
CA MET A 274 -7.49 -5.25 -20.75
C MET A 274 -6.52 -4.38 -21.55
N VAL A 275 -5.77 -3.52 -20.85
CA VAL A 275 -4.68 -2.75 -21.46
C VAL A 275 -3.45 -3.66 -21.48
N VAL A 276 -2.90 -3.87 -22.64
CA VAL A 276 -1.73 -4.72 -22.88
C VAL A 276 -0.51 -3.84 -23.12
N VAL A 277 0.59 -4.15 -22.43
CA VAL A 277 1.85 -3.41 -22.52
C VAL A 277 2.98 -4.38 -22.85
N ARG A 278 3.78 -4.08 -23.87
CA ARG A 278 5.00 -4.80 -24.26
C ARG A 278 6.23 -3.91 -24.04
N GLY A 279 7.38 -4.53 -23.79
CA GLY A 279 8.66 -3.83 -23.65
C GLY A 279 9.28 -3.93 -22.25
N PHE A 280 8.53 -4.28 -21.20
CA PHE A 280 9.08 -4.47 -19.85
C PHE A 280 9.73 -5.84 -19.61
N GLY A 281 9.52 -6.79 -20.48
CA GLY A 281 10.03 -8.15 -20.38
C GLY A 281 9.63 -9.00 -21.57
N GLN A 282 9.88 -10.30 -21.49
CA GLN A 282 9.58 -11.24 -22.59
C GLN A 282 8.08 -11.45 -22.81
N ARG A 283 7.26 -11.34 -21.75
CA ARG A 283 5.80 -11.52 -21.84
C ARG A 283 5.08 -10.18 -21.73
N PRO A 284 3.96 -10.02 -22.44
CA PRO A 284 3.11 -8.84 -22.30
C PRO A 284 2.63 -8.68 -20.85
N MET A 285 2.58 -7.45 -20.36
CA MET A 285 1.90 -7.11 -19.13
C MET A 285 0.43 -6.80 -19.47
N MET A 286 -0.48 -7.36 -18.69
CA MET A 286 -1.92 -7.22 -18.86
C MET A 286 -2.52 -6.51 -17.66
N LEU A 287 -3.20 -5.39 -17.89
CA LEU A 287 -3.81 -4.54 -16.87
C LEU A 287 -5.33 -4.53 -17.08
N LEU A 288 -6.07 -5.14 -16.15
CA LEU A 288 -7.53 -5.08 -16.15
C LEU A 288 -8.01 -3.79 -15.49
N THR A 289 -8.95 -3.10 -16.12
CA THR A 289 -9.40 -1.80 -15.64
C THR A 289 -10.82 -1.46 -16.04
N THR A 290 -11.45 -0.58 -15.28
CA THR A 290 -12.72 0.09 -15.60
C THR A 290 -12.53 1.39 -16.41
N LEU A 291 -11.29 1.92 -16.50
CA LEU A 291 -11.00 3.28 -17.00
C LEU A 291 -11.00 3.40 -18.51
N ALA A 292 -10.39 2.49 -19.23
CA ALA A 292 -10.11 2.63 -20.67
C ALA A 292 -11.38 2.60 -21.56
N LYS A 293 -12.38 3.42 -21.23
CA LYS A 293 -13.65 3.53 -21.96
C LYS A 293 -13.48 4.05 -23.40
N THR A 294 -12.36 4.72 -23.66
CA THR A 294 -11.96 5.15 -25.01
C THR A 294 -10.62 4.53 -25.37
N THR A 295 -10.33 4.41 -26.66
CA THR A 295 -9.08 3.87 -27.16
C THR A 295 -8.05 4.95 -27.48
N THR A 296 -8.20 6.15 -26.92
CA THR A 296 -7.25 7.25 -27.12
C THR A 296 -5.93 6.99 -26.40
N ARG A 297 -4.86 7.59 -26.88
CA ARG A 297 -3.53 7.45 -26.30
C ARG A 297 -3.52 7.88 -24.82
N GLU A 298 -4.17 8.99 -24.54
CA GLU A 298 -4.22 9.59 -23.20
C GLU A 298 -4.93 8.67 -22.20
N ALA A 299 -6.08 8.10 -22.59
CA ALA A 299 -6.85 7.20 -21.74
C ALA A 299 -6.06 5.90 -21.42
N LEU A 300 -5.39 5.34 -22.42
CA LEU A 300 -4.57 4.15 -22.21
C LEU A 300 -3.29 4.47 -21.43
N TRP A 301 -2.68 5.63 -21.70
CA TRP A 301 -1.50 6.07 -20.99
C TRP A 301 -1.78 6.27 -19.48
N GLN A 302 -2.93 6.84 -19.14
CA GLN A 302 -3.35 6.97 -17.74
C GLN A 302 -3.32 5.63 -16.99
N VAL A 303 -3.79 4.55 -17.64
CA VAL A 303 -3.76 3.19 -17.05
C VAL A 303 -2.33 2.68 -16.92
N VAL A 304 -1.52 2.83 -17.97
CA VAL A 304 -0.13 2.35 -18.00
C VAL A 304 0.73 3.10 -16.98
N GLU A 305 0.68 4.43 -16.99
CA GLU A 305 1.43 5.28 -16.06
C GLU A 305 0.96 5.08 -14.61
N GLY A 306 -0.35 4.94 -14.40
CA GLY A 306 -0.92 4.61 -13.10
C GLY A 306 -0.34 3.33 -12.53
N TYR A 307 -0.24 2.28 -13.34
CA TYR A 307 0.40 1.03 -12.88
C TYR A 307 1.92 1.16 -12.68
N ILE A 308 2.62 1.90 -13.53
CA ILE A 308 4.06 2.17 -13.36
C ILE A 308 4.31 2.94 -12.06
N THR A 309 3.44 3.86 -11.70
CA THR A 309 3.53 4.65 -10.47
C THR A 309 3.47 3.76 -9.22
N ARG A 310 2.78 2.61 -9.26
CA ARG A 310 2.73 1.63 -8.17
C ARG A 310 4.13 1.18 -7.70
N TRP A 311 5.06 0.95 -8.62
CA TRP A 311 6.43 0.53 -8.25
C TRP A 311 7.15 1.53 -7.35
N ARG A 312 6.78 2.81 -7.40
CA ARG A 312 7.36 3.85 -6.53
C ARG A 312 6.93 3.70 -5.07
N VAL A 313 5.81 3.05 -4.83
CA VAL A 313 5.32 2.77 -3.48
C VAL A 313 6.12 1.65 -2.82
N GLU A 314 6.55 0.66 -3.57
CA GLU A 314 7.43 -0.40 -3.07
C GLU A 314 8.70 0.19 -2.43
N ASP A 315 9.26 1.26 -3.02
CA ASP A 315 10.39 1.98 -2.43
C ASP A 315 10.03 2.63 -1.08
N THR A 316 8.81 3.15 -0.94
CA THR A 316 8.33 3.75 0.32
C THR A 316 8.19 2.68 1.41
N ILE A 317 7.61 1.52 1.09
CA ILE A 317 7.47 0.40 2.04
C ILE A 317 8.83 -0.12 2.46
N ARG A 318 9.72 -0.33 1.51
CA ARG A 318 11.11 -0.74 1.78
C ARG A 318 11.81 0.26 2.69
N HIS A 319 11.66 1.56 2.42
CA HIS A 319 12.21 2.62 3.26
C HIS A 319 11.68 2.54 4.69
N VAL A 320 10.37 2.37 4.89
CA VAL A 320 9.77 2.25 6.23
C VAL A 320 10.32 1.03 6.96
N LYS A 321 10.36 -0.13 6.32
CA LYS A 321 10.88 -1.38 6.92
C LYS A 321 12.35 -1.24 7.35
N GLN A 322 13.19 -0.72 6.46
CA GLN A 322 14.64 -0.64 6.68
C GLN A 322 15.05 0.51 7.59
N SER A 323 14.37 1.67 7.48
CA SER A 323 14.78 2.88 8.21
C SER A 323 14.33 2.91 9.67
N TYR A 324 13.33 2.11 10.04
CA TYR A 324 12.73 2.17 11.38
C TYR A 324 12.80 0.86 12.15
N SER A 325 13.56 -0.12 11.69
CA SER A 325 13.77 -1.41 12.36
C SER A 325 12.48 -2.13 12.75
N ILE A 326 11.45 -2.04 11.89
CA ILE A 326 10.12 -2.62 12.17
C ILE A 326 10.21 -4.14 12.35
N GLU A 327 11.05 -4.82 11.57
CA GLU A 327 11.21 -6.28 11.63
C GLU A 327 11.93 -6.73 12.91
N ASP A 328 12.78 -5.89 13.50
CA ASP A 328 13.51 -6.18 14.75
C ASP A 328 12.67 -5.97 16.01
N MET A 329 11.50 -5.33 15.91
CA MET A 329 10.63 -5.09 17.07
C MET A 329 10.05 -6.41 17.55
N ARG A 330 10.12 -6.63 18.88
CA ARG A 330 9.54 -7.79 19.57
C ARG A 330 8.53 -7.31 20.60
N LEU A 331 7.34 -7.90 20.57
CA LEU A 331 6.30 -7.72 21.58
C LEU A 331 6.09 -9.07 22.25
N PHE A 332 5.91 -9.09 23.58
CA PHE A 332 5.68 -10.33 24.31
C PHE A 332 4.21 -10.55 24.66
N LYS A 333 3.38 -9.52 24.51
CA LYS A 333 1.89 -9.58 24.60
C LYS A 333 1.32 -8.33 23.94
#